data_c263a16fc3358c269d3c02462427f36b
#
_entry.id   c263a16fc3358c269d3c02462427f36b
#
_cell.length_a   1.000
_cell.length_b   1.000
_cell.length_c   1.000
_cell.angle_alpha   90.00
_cell.angle_beta   90.00
_cell.angle_gamma   90.00
#
_symmetry.space_group_name_H-M   'P 1'
#
loop_
_entity.id
_entity.type
_entity.pdbx_description
1 polymer ?
#
loop_
_entity_poly.entity_id
_entity_poly.type
_entity_poly.pdbx_seq_one_letter_code
_entity_poly.pdbx_strand_id
1 'polypeptide(L)'
;GTRTTVNASYVIGNSYVGGIIGENKGGSTIKNCVNTGVAAGYNAYIGGICGANENKAAIINCASYVSDTNNAIYRRVTDWGAVGSYAGGLTGYNNGTITFSDKDNAVSNRSVAGIVVGRHYVGGLVGYNDTDGTIDINYTLIGGRVAATGDCVGGLVGLNASTELLEKKLTIKPSSVQGRYYVGGAIG
;
A
#
# COMPACT_ATOMS: atom_id res chain seq x y z
N GLY A 1 -10.38 9.95 -17.74
CA GLY A 1 -9.11 10.63 -17.51
C GLY A 1 -7.93 9.80 -17.96
N THR A 2 -6.86 10.43 -18.39
CA THR A 2 -5.62 9.74 -18.77
C THR A 2 -4.97 9.11 -17.54
N ARG A 3 -4.47 7.90 -17.71
CA ARG A 3 -3.74 7.16 -16.68
C ARG A 3 -2.25 7.23 -16.94
N THR A 4 -1.47 7.45 -15.90
CA THR A 4 -0.02 7.31 -15.95
C THR A 4 0.37 5.93 -15.42
N THR A 5 1.06 5.15 -16.25
CA THR A 5 1.60 3.84 -15.83
C THR A 5 3.12 3.98 -15.70
N VAL A 6 3.63 3.60 -14.54
CA VAL A 6 5.06 3.49 -14.29
C VAL A 6 5.40 2.00 -14.22
N ASN A 7 6.33 1.58 -15.04
CA ASN A 7 6.83 0.22 -15.13
C ASN A 7 8.33 0.19 -14.86
N ALA A 8 8.77 0.84 -13.80
CA ALA A 8 10.14 0.70 -13.33
C ALA A 8 10.33 -0.73 -12.82
N SER A 9 11.33 -1.45 -13.33
CA SER A 9 11.59 -2.82 -12.88
C SER A 9 11.85 -2.86 -11.38
N TYR A 10 12.66 -1.90 -10.89
CA TYR A 10 12.97 -1.77 -9.47
C TYR A 10 13.12 -0.29 -9.08
N VAL A 11 12.52 0.07 -7.96
CA VAL A 11 12.81 1.31 -7.23
C VAL A 11 13.36 0.89 -5.88
N ILE A 12 14.64 1.17 -5.62
CA ILE A 12 15.34 0.71 -4.42
C ILE A 12 15.92 1.92 -3.71
N GLY A 13 15.73 1.99 -2.41
CA GLY A 13 16.24 3.08 -1.58
C GLY A 13 16.38 2.68 -0.12
N ASN A 14 16.70 3.64 0.73
CA ASN A 14 16.79 3.40 2.17
C ASN A 14 15.44 3.58 2.84
N SER A 15 14.87 4.78 2.75
CA SER A 15 13.56 5.13 3.33
C SER A 15 12.76 5.96 2.32
N TYR A 16 11.46 6.11 2.56
CA TYR A 16 10.55 6.85 1.68
C TYR A 16 10.60 6.34 0.23
N VAL A 17 10.45 5.04 0.08
CA VAL A 17 10.52 4.39 -1.24
C VAL A 17 9.12 4.14 -1.77
N GLY A 18 8.82 4.75 -2.90
CA GLY A 18 7.56 4.51 -3.62
C GLY A 18 7.82 4.20 -5.07
N GLY A 19 7.01 3.35 -5.67
CA GLY A 19 7.13 3.03 -7.10
C GLY A 19 6.84 4.22 -8.03
N ILE A 20 6.16 5.25 -7.51
CA ILE A 20 5.87 6.51 -8.22
C ILE A 20 6.57 7.68 -7.55
N ILE A 21 6.44 7.81 -6.24
CA ILE A 21 6.99 8.94 -5.47
C ILE A 21 7.44 8.46 -4.08
N GLY A 22 8.57 8.97 -3.60
CA GLY A 22 9.05 8.66 -2.24
C GLY A 22 8.15 9.23 -1.16
N GLU A 23 7.83 10.53 -1.25
CA GLU A 23 7.01 11.24 -0.27
C GLU A 23 6.00 12.16 -0.97
N ASN A 24 4.73 12.09 -0.57
CA ASN A 24 3.63 12.96 -1.01
C ASN A 24 3.15 13.77 0.18
N LYS A 25 3.27 15.10 0.12
CA LYS A 25 2.96 15.97 1.26
C LYS A 25 2.44 17.35 0.88
N GLY A 26 2.01 18.12 1.90
CA GLY A 26 1.64 19.51 1.73
C GLY A 26 0.40 19.74 0.87
N GLY A 27 -0.60 18.85 0.96
CA GLY A 27 -1.84 18.93 0.19
C GLY A 27 -1.69 18.55 -1.29
N SER A 28 -0.54 18.01 -1.71
CA SER A 28 -0.33 17.52 -3.07
C SER A 28 -1.14 16.26 -3.37
N THR A 29 -1.38 15.98 -4.64
CA THR A 29 -2.21 14.86 -5.07
C THR A 29 -1.53 13.98 -6.10
N ILE A 30 -1.49 12.68 -5.83
CA ILE A 30 -1.17 11.63 -6.81
C ILE A 30 -2.49 11.05 -7.31
N LYS A 31 -2.75 11.13 -8.61
CA LYS A 31 -4.03 10.69 -9.17
C LYS A 31 -3.87 9.83 -10.40
N ASN A 32 -4.70 8.77 -10.51
CA ASN A 32 -4.80 7.90 -11.68
C ASN A 32 -3.46 7.27 -12.11
N CYS A 33 -2.63 6.90 -11.14
CA CYS A 33 -1.33 6.28 -11.39
C CYS A 33 -1.37 4.78 -11.14
N VAL A 34 -0.59 4.06 -11.93
CA VAL A 34 -0.41 2.62 -11.78
C VAL A 34 1.08 2.32 -11.73
N ASN A 35 1.50 1.60 -10.71
CA ASN A 35 2.82 1.00 -10.64
C ASN A 35 2.72 -0.50 -10.89
N THR A 36 3.53 -1.00 -11.81
CA THR A 36 3.66 -2.44 -12.09
C THR A 36 5.06 -2.98 -11.76
N GLY A 37 5.92 -2.13 -11.20
CA GLY A 37 7.27 -2.47 -10.77
C GLY A 37 7.38 -2.81 -9.29
N VAL A 38 8.61 -3.03 -8.83
CA VAL A 38 8.96 -3.33 -7.44
C VAL A 38 9.39 -2.07 -6.72
N ALA A 39 8.86 -1.84 -5.52
CA ALA A 39 9.43 -0.90 -4.57
C ALA A 39 10.07 -1.68 -3.41
N ALA A 40 11.32 -1.35 -3.08
CA ALA A 40 12.07 -2.03 -2.03
C ALA A 40 12.91 -1.04 -1.21
N GLY A 41 12.95 -1.21 0.10
CA GLY A 41 13.71 -0.37 1.00
C GLY A 41 14.37 -1.15 2.13
N TYR A 42 15.40 -0.54 2.70
CA TYR A 42 16.15 -1.13 3.81
C TYR A 42 15.65 -0.66 5.18
N ASN A 43 14.82 0.38 5.24
CA ASN A 43 14.45 1.03 6.49
C ASN A 43 12.94 1.23 6.62
N ALA A 44 12.40 2.42 6.35
CA ALA A 44 11.00 2.73 6.66
C ALA A 44 10.26 3.37 5.47
N TYR A 45 8.93 3.24 5.48
CA TYR A 45 8.00 3.87 4.55
C TYR A 45 8.20 3.40 3.11
N ILE A 46 7.81 2.14 2.88
CA ILE A 46 7.90 1.49 1.58
C ILE A 46 6.48 1.28 1.03
N GLY A 47 6.20 1.80 -0.15
CA GLY A 47 4.90 1.66 -0.79
C GLY A 47 4.97 1.40 -2.28
N GLY A 48 4.01 0.68 -2.82
CA GLY A 48 3.95 0.43 -4.26
C GLY A 48 3.70 1.70 -5.08
N ILE A 49 3.02 2.68 -4.53
CA ILE A 49 2.80 4.01 -5.13
C ILE A 49 3.67 5.05 -4.42
N CYS A 50 3.55 5.16 -3.11
CA CYS A 50 4.16 6.22 -2.32
C CYS A 50 4.78 5.63 -1.06
N GLY A 51 5.98 6.06 -0.69
CA GLY A 51 6.58 5.67 0.59
C GLY A 51 5.77 6.21 1.77
N ALA A 52 5.56 7.53 1.79
CA ALA A 52 4.74 8.20 2.80
C ALA A 52 3.78 9.21 2.17
N ASN A 53 2.53 9.21 2.63
CA ASN A 53 1.47 10.15 2.25
C ASN A 53 1.08 10.97 3.48
N GLU A 54 1.45 12.25 3.51
CA GLU A 54 1.47 13.07 4.72
C GLU A 54 0.80 14.45 4.54
N ASN A 55 0.46 15.08 5.67
CA ASN A 55 0.08 16.48 5.71
C ASN A 55 -1.03 16.87 4.72
N LYS A 56 -2.17 16.18 4.78
CA LYS A 56 -3.34 16.40 3.90
C LYS A 56 -3.09 16.10 2.42
N ALA A 57 -2.03 15.41 2.09
CA ALA A 57 -1.80 14.94 0.72
C ALA A 57 -2.78 13.81 0.37
N ALA A 58 -3.05 13.64 -0.92
CA ALA A 58 -4.03 12.69 -1.40
C ALA A 58 -3.45 11.69 -2.40
N ILE A 59 -3.89 10.43 -2.28
CA ILE A 59 -3.71 9.38 -3.28
C ILE A 59 -5.09 9.00 -3.80
N ILE A 60 -5.36 9.27 -5.08
CA ILE A 60 -6.68 9.12 -5.68
C ILE A 60 -6.61 8.16 -6.87
N ASN A 61 -7.42 7.10 -6.83
CA ASN A 61 -7.55 6.15 -7.94
C ASN A 61 -6.21 5.58 -8.45
N CYS A 62 -5.28 5.30 -7.54
CA CYS A 62 -3.99 4.72 -7.85
C CYS A 62 -3.95 3.22 -7.51
N ALA A 63 -3.18 2.46 -8.26
CA ALA A 63 -3.04 1.02 -8.05
C ALA A 63 -1.58 0.57 -8.18
N SER A 64 -1.23 -0.41 -7.36
CA SER A 64 0.04 -1.13 -7.49
C SER A 64 -0.28 -2.61 -7.62
N TYR A 65 0.08 -3.24 -8.73
CA TYR A 65 -0.26 -4.64 -8.96
C TYR A 65 0.73 -5.35 -9.88
N VAL A 66 0.75 -6.66 -9.76
CA VAL A 66 1.47 -7.55 -10.68
C VAL A 66 0.54 -7.87 -11.86
N SER A 67 0.97 -7.54 -13.07
CA SER A 67 0.19 -7.83 -14.27
C SER A 67 0.35 -9.26 -14.80
N ASP A 68 1.37 -9.98 -14.32
CA ASP A 68 1.74 -11.31 -14.79
C ASP A 68 1.81 -12.30 -13.63
N THR A 69 0.98 -13.31 -13.68
CA THR A 69 0.90 -14.37 -12.66
C THR A 69 2.13 -15.30 -12.66
N ASN A 70 2.89 -15.33 -13.75
CA ASN A 70 4.04 -16.19 -13.89
C ASN A 70 5.33 -15.61 -13.28
N ASN A 71 5.34 -14.30 -12.97
CA ASN A 71 6.51 -13.60 -12.42
C ASN A 71 6.23 -12.93 -11.06
N ALA A 72 5.34 -13.48 -10.26
CA ALA A 72 4.95 -12.93 -8.97
C ALA A 72 6.12 -12.72 -7.98
N ILE A 73 7.23 -13.40 -8.20
CA ILE A 73 8.43 -13.33 -7.33
C ILE A 73 9.14 -11.98 -7.43
N TYR A 74 9.02 -11.28 -8.54
CA TYR A 74 9.80 -10.06 -8.80
C TYR A 74 9.03 -8.75 -8.58
N ARG A 75 7.72 -8.83 -8.32
CA ARG A 75 6.87 -7.63 -8.17
C ARG A 75 6.27 -7.56 -6.78
N ARG A 76 7.06 -7.10 -5.85
CA ARG A 76 6.68 -7.01 -4.44
C ARG A 76 7.07 -5.66 -3.85
N VAL A 77 6.32 -5.23 -2.88
CA VAL A 77 6.74 -4.19 -1.95
C VAL A 77 7.48 -4.90 -0.83
N THR A 78 8.75 -4.61 -0.65
CA THR A 78 9.57 -5.24 0.38
C THR A 78 10.28 -4.20 1.22
N ASP A 79 10.30 -4.48 2.49
CA ASP A 79 11.21 -3.87 3.44
C ASP A 79 12.19 -4.94 3.92
N TRP A 80 13.46 -4.74 3.64
CA TRP A 80 14.52 -5.69 4.02
C TRP A 80 15.13 -5.40 5.37
N GLY A 81 14.54 -4.41 6.07
CA GLY A 81 15.45 -4.00 7.02
C GLY A 81 15.11 -3.90 8.44
N ALA A 82 15.00 -2.78 8.80
CA ALA A 82 15.29 -2.30 10.11
C ALA A 82 14.10 -2.31 11.07
N VAL A 83 14.36 -2.01 12.27
CA VAL A 83 13.38 -1.74 13.33
C VAL A 83 12.50 -0.58 12.89
N GLY A 84 11.17 -0.77 12.90
CA GLY A 84 10.22 0.30 12.60
C GLY A 84 9.82 0.41 11.12
N SER A 85 9.88 -0.65 10.39
CA SER A 85 9.48 -0.70 8.98
C SER A 85 7.96 -0.63 8.81
N TYR A 86 7.54 0.16 7.85
CA TYR A 86 6.16 0.35 7.44
C TYR A 86 6.06 0.01 5.96
N ALA A 87 5.43 -1.12 5.64
CA ALA A 87 5.30 -1.57 4.26
C ALA A 87 3.85 -1.74 3.85
N GLY A 88 3.46 -1.09 2.77
CA GLY A 88 2.10 -1.19 2.23
C GLY A 88 2.08 -1.36 0.72
N GLY A 89 1.12 -2.10 0.21
CA GLY A 89 0.97 -2.30 -1.23
C GLY A 89 0.76 -1.00 -2.00
N LEU A 90 0.17 0.00 -1.36
CA LEU A 90 0.00 1.35 -1.90
C LEU A 90 0.96 2.35 -1.24
N THR A 91 0.92 2.45 0.08
CA THR A 91 1.81 3.35 0.84
C THR A 91 2.27 2.71 2.15
N GLY A 92 3.52 2.98 2.53
CA GLY A 92 4.06 2.51 3.81
C GLY A 92 3.40 3.22 4.99
N TYR A 93 3.27 4.55 4.92
CA TYR A 93 2.70 5.40 5.95
C TYR A 93 1.64 6.34 5.36
N ASN A 94 0.52 6.49 6.04
CA ASN A 94 -0.55 7.39 5.66
C ASN A 94 -1.01 8.29 6.80
N ASN A 95 -0.82 9.58 6.65
CA ASN A 95 -1.41 10.67 7.46
C ASN A 95 -2.17 11.66 6.56
N GLY A 96 -2.53 11.22 5.38
CA GLY A 96 -3.32 11.95 4.40
C GLY A 96 -4.56 11.16 3.99
N THR A 97 -5.04 11.38 2.79
CA THR A 97 -6.25 10.73 2.28
C THR A 97 -5.93 9.75 1.17
N ILE A 98 -6.50 8.55 1.26
CA ILE A 98 -6.51 7.56 0.19
C ILE A 98 -7.95 7.36 -0.25
N THR A 99 -8.23 7.63 -1.53
CA THR A 99 -9.59 7.54 -2.07
C THR A 99 -9.64 6.74 -3.36
N PHE A 100 -10.61 5.85 -3.45
CA PHE A 100 -10.99 5.18 -4.69
C PHE A 100 -12.47 5.49 -4.95
N SER A 101 -12.77 6.18 -6.04
CA SER A 101 -14.15 6.53 -6.39
C SER A 101 -14.64 5.75 -7.60
N ASP A 102 -15.90 5.32 -7.55
CA ASP A 102 -16.56 4.56 -8.62
C ASP A 102 -16.78 5.35 -9.92
N LYS A 103 -16.66 6.67 -9.86
CA LYS A 103 -16.99 7.55 -11.01
C LYS A 103 -16.00 7.43 -12.17
N ASP A 104 -14.81 6.96 -11.89
CA ASP A 104 -13.80 6.73 -12.92
C ASP A 104 -13.64 5.22 -13.16
N ASN A 105 -14.53 4.61 -13.90
CA ASN A 105 -14.64 3.19 -14.27
C ASN A 105 -13.34 2.50 -14.75
N ALA A 106 -12.23 3.21 -14.79
CA ALA A 106 -10.96 2.71 -15.28
C ALA A 106 -10.11 1.97 -14.21
N VAL A 107 -10.44 2.11 -12.93
CA VAL A 107 -9.69 1.49 -11.82
C VAL A 107 -10.55 0.59 -10.93
N SER A 108 -11.87 0.59 -11.11
CA SER A 108 -12.85 -0.08 -10.25
C SER A 108 -12.70 -1.60 -10.09
N ASN A 109 -11.91 -2.24 -10.93
CA ASN A 109 -11.63 -3.69 -10.83
C ASN A 109 -10.16 -4.00 -10.48
N ARG A 110 -9.42 -3.06 -9.87
CA ARG A 110 -8.00 -3.25 -9.71
C ARG A 110 -7.59 -3.36 -8.26
N SER A 111 -7.07 -4.51 -8.02
CA SER A 111 -6.48 -4.89 -6.76
C SER A 111 -5.14 -4.21 -6.57
N VAL A 112 -4.91 -3.73 -5.37
CA VAL A 112 -3.56 -3.74 -4.85
C VAL A 112 -3.21 -5.20 -4.66
N ALA A 113 -2.55 -5.77 -5.65
CA ALA A 113 -2.24 -7.19 -5.68
C ALA A 113 -0.74 -7.38 -5.84
N GLY A 114 -0.21 -8.33 -5.11
CA GLY A 114 1.19 -8.64 -5.14
C GLY A 114 1.66 -9.25 -3.83
N ILE A 115 2.96 -9.20 -3.61
CA ILE A 115 3.55 -9.65 -2.36
C ILE A 115 4.05 -8.43 -1.61
N VAL A 116 3.50 -8.19 -0.42
CA VAL A 116 3.99 -7.19 0.52
C VAL A 116 4.72 -7.91 1.63
N VAL A 117 6.00 -7.60 1.81
CA VAL A 117 6.84 -8.22 2.83
C VAL A 117 7.57 -7.13 3.59
N GLY A 118 7.57 -7.24 4.91
CA GLY A 118 8.25 -6.29 5.77
C GLY A 118 8.62 -6.89 7.12
N ARG A 119 9.00 -6.03 8.05
CA ARG A 119 9.30 -6.43 9.42
C ARG A 119 8.13 -6.18 10.35
N HIS A 120 7.68 -4.94 10.47
CA HIS A 120 6.55 -4.52 11.29
C HIS A 120 5.61 -3.61 10.48
N TYR A 121 4.37 -3.48 10.89
CA TYR A 121 3.37 -2.61 10.28
C TYR A 121 3.23 -2.88 8.78
N VAL A 122 2.85 -4.11 8.45
CA VAL A 122 2.76 -4.56 7.06
C VAL A 122 1.31 -4.75 6.67
N GLY A 123 0.88 -4.01 5.66
CA GLY A 123 -0.50 -4.06 5.17
C GLY A 123 -0.59 -4.28 3.66
N GLY A 124 -1.62 -4.97 3.21
CA GLY A 124 -1.86 -5.17 1.79
C GLY A 124 -2.09 -3.87 1.03
N LEU A 125 -2.59 -2.83 1.72
CA LEU A 125 -2.77 -1.49 1.18
C LEU A 125 -1.84 -0.48 1.87
N VAL A 126 -1.91 -0.39 3.19
CA VAL A 126 -1.21 0.60 4.01
C VAL A 126 -0.46 -0.09 5.14
N GLY A 127 0.82 0.23 5.31
CA GLY A 127 1.60 -0.28 6.44
C GLY A 127 1.08 0.27 7.77
N TYR A 128 1.08 1.57 7.92
CA TYR A 128 0.58 2.29 9.09
C TYR A 128 -0.34 3.44 8.67
N ASN A 129 -1.57 3.42 9.15
CA ASN A 129 -2.52 4.50 8.99
C ASN A 129 -2.60 5.30 10.29
N ASP A 130 -2.09 6.52 10.27
CA ASP A 130 -1.99 7.40 11.43
C ASP A 130 -3.35 8.01 11.79
N THR A 131 -3.41 8.72 12.91
CA THR A 131 -4.62 9.30 13.49
C THR A 131 -5.41 10.19 12.54
N ASP A 132 -4.73 10.98 11.71
CA ASP A 132 -5.34 11.84 10.70
C ASP A 132 -5.46 11.16 9.32
N GLY A 133 -5.00 9.92 9.21
CA GLY A 133 -5.03 9.16 7.96
C GLY A 133 -6.44 8.68 7.62
N THR A 134 -6.95 9.04 6.46
CA THR A 134 -8.26 8.62 5.96
C THR A 134 -8.11 7.62 4.83
N ILE A 135 -8.85 6.51 4.90
CA ILE A 135 -8.94 5.51 3.84
C ILE A 135 -10.41 5.39 3.42
N ASP A 136 -10.77 6.06 2.33
CA ASP A 136 -12.11 6.04 1.74
C ASP A 136 -12.09 5.20 0.46
N ILE A 137 -12.44 3.92 0.60
CA ILE A 137 -12.33 2.94 -0.47
C ILE A 137 -13.69 2.30 -0.75
N ASN A 138 -14.17 2.50 -1.98
CA ASN A 138 -15.31 1.75 -2.54
C ASN A 138 -14.79 0.72 -3.54
N TYR A 139 -15.16 -0.55 -3.39
CA TYR A 139 -14.88 -1.61 -4.36
C TYR A 139 -13.40 -1.83 -4.70
N THR A 140 -12.55 -1.95 -3.72
CA THR A 140 -11.17 -2.37 -3.95
C THR A 140 -11.00 -3.85 -3.62
N LEU A 141 -10.48 -4.61 -4.55
CA LEU A 141 -10.02 -5.95 -4.28
C LEU A 141 -8.55 -5.86 -3.82
N ILE A 142 -8.30 -6.17 -2.57
CA ILE A 142 -6.96 -6.31 -2.04
C ILE A 142 -6.64 -7.80 -2.04
N GLY A 143 -5.72 -8.18 -2.91
CA GLY A 143 -5.28 -9.55 -3.09
C GLY A 143 -3.78 -9.71 -2.88
N GLY A 144 -3.30 -10.94 -3.00
CA GLY A 144 -1.90 -11.27 -2.89
C GLY A 144 -1.50 -11.75 -1.48
N ARG A 145 -0.20 -11.77 -1.22
CA ARG A 145 0.37 -12.24 0.04
C ARG A 145 0.88 -11.07 0.86
N VAL A 146 0.51 -11.04 2.14
CA VAL A 146 1.06 -10.09 3.12
C VAL A 146 1.84 -10.88 4.15
N ALA A 147 3.10 -10.53 4.37
CA ALA A 147 3.93 -11.24 5.32
C ALA A 147 4.90 -10.31 6.05
N ALA A 148 5.08 -10.55 7.35
CA ALA A 148 6.09 -9.89 8.15
C ALA A 148 6.85 -10.89 9.02
N THR A 149 8.08 -10.54 9.36
CA THR A 149 8.87 -11.27 10.36
C THR A 149 8.58 -10.82 11.78
N GLY A 150 7.90 -9.68 11.95
CA GLY A 150 7.49 -9.08 13.21
C GLY A 150 5.98 -8.93 13.31
N ASP A 151 5.53 -7.79 13.79
CA ASP A 151 4.21 -7.56 14.37
C ASP A 151 3.36 -6.60 13.53
N CYS A 152 2.05 -6.57 13.80
CA CYS A 152 1.05 -5.69 13.17
C CYS A 152 0.95 -5.95 11.67
N VAL A 153 0.32 -7.05 11.31
CA VAL A 153 0.18 -7.52 9.94
C VAL A 153 -1.28 -7.65 9.56
N GLY A 154 -1.72 -6.88 8.59
CA GLY A 154 -3.10 -6.92 8.14
C GLY A 154 -3.23 -7.10 6.63
N GLY A 155 -4.26 -7.80 6.19
CA GLY A 155 -4.58 -7.94 4.77
C GLY A 155 -4.88 -6.61 4.07
N LEU A 156 -5.30 -5.60 4.84
CA LEU A 156 -5.54 -4.23 4.41
C LEU A 156 -4.52 -3.26 5.04
N VAL A 157 -4.51 -3.15 6.35
CA VAL A 157 -3.70 -2.21 7.11
C VAL A 157 -2.92 -2.94 8.18
N GLY A 158 -1.61 -2.71 8.26
CA GLY A 158 -0.74 -3.30 9.28
C GLY A 158 -1.11 -2.79 10.68
N LEU A 159 -1.12 -1.47 10.88
CA LEU A 159 -1.65 -0.84 12.09
C LEU A 159 -2.51 0.36 11.71
N ASN A 160 -3.71 0.42 12.26
CA ASN A 160 -4.62 1.55 12.11
C ASN A 160 -4.77 2.31 13.42
N ALA A 161 -4.30 3.55 13.47
CA ALA A 161 -4.51 4.49 14.58
C ALA A 161 -5.67 5.46 14.32
N SER A 162 -6.18 5.53 13.08
CA SER A 162 -7.28 6.39 12.69
C SER A 162 -8.64 5.84 13.18
N THR A 163 -9.55 6.74 13.50
CA THR A 163 -10.96 6.40 13.79
C THR A 163 -11.82 6.28 12.52
N GLU A 164 -11.29 6.73 11.37
CA GLU A 164 -12.01 6.81 10.09
C GLU A 164 -11.58 5.70 9.11
N LEU A 165 -11.77 4.45 9.51
CA LEU A 165 -11.49 3.32 8.65
C LEU A 165 -12.78 2.54 8.32
N LEU A 166 -12.99 2.24 7.04
CA LEU A 166 -13.99 1.29 6.56
C LEU A 166 -15.46 1.72 6.63
N GLU A 167 -15.80 2.93 6.25
CA GLU A 167 -17.20 3.34 6.14
C GLU A 167 -18.00 2.66 4.99
N LYS A 168 -17.33 1.98 4.07
CA LYS A 168 -17.95 1.48 2.83
C LYS A 168 -17.63 0.01 2.54
N LYS A 169 -18.37 -0.59 1.60
CA LYS A 169 -18.25 -2.01 1.26
C LYS A 169 -16.89 -2.31 0.62
N LEU A 170 -16.03 -3.00 1.35
CA LEU A 170 -14.69 -3.40 0.95
C LEU A 170 -14.60 -4.92 0.78
N THR A 171 -13.90 -5.37 -0.24
CA THR A 171 -13.58 -6.78 -0.42
C THR A 171 -12.08 -6.99 -0.24
N ILE A 172 -11.71 -7.72 0.81
CA ILE A 172 -10.32 -8.07 1.13
C ILE A 172 -10.18 -9.58 0.89
N LYS A 173 -9.30 -9.97 -0.03
CA LYS A 173 -9.04 -11.38 -0.37
C LYS A 173 -7.54 -11.64 -0.48
N PRO A 174 -6.75 -11.47 0.59
CA PRO A 174 -5.36 -11.88 0.57
C PRO A 174 -5.28 -13.41 0.41
N SER A 175 -4.30 -13.89 -0.33
CA SER A 175 -4.03 -15.33 -0.41
C SER A 175 -3.46 -15.86 0.91
N SER A 176 -2.72 -15.02 1.62
CA SER A 176 -2.26 -15.28 2.99
C SER A 176 -1.90 -13.98 3.71
N VAL A 177 -2.08 -13.97 5.03
CA VAL A 177 -1.55 -12.96 5.95
C VAL A 177 -0.72 -13.68 6.99
N GLN A 178 0.54 -13.31 7.15
CA GLN A 178 1.49 -13.98 8.03
C GLN A 178 2.29 -12.96 8.83
N GLY A 179 2.40 -13.17 10.12
CA GLY A 179 3.17 -12.34 11.03
C GLY A 179 3.41 -13.04 12.36
N ARG A 180 4.04 -12.35 13.31
CA ARG A 180 4.36 -12.89 14.62
C ARG A 180 3.28 -12.60 15.64
N TYR A 181 2.91 -11.31 15.81
CA TYR A 181 1.86 -10.87 16.71
C TYR A 181 0.95 -9.87 15.99
N TYR A 182 -0.27 -9.68 16.51
CA TYR A 182 -1.26 -8.76 15.95
C TYR A 182 -1.47 -9.01 14.46
N VAL A 183 -1.91 -10.22 14.13
CA VAL A 183 -2.15 -10.65 12.75
C VAL A 183 -3.64 -10.72 12.50
N GLY A 184 -4.13 -9.88 11.61
CA GLY A 184 -5.54 -9.83 11.24
C GLY A 184 -5.78 -10.01 9.74
N GLY A 185 -6.91 -10.62 9.37
CA GLY A 185 -7.30 -10.77 7.97
C GLY A 185 -7.49 -9.41 7.27
N ALA A 186 -7.85 -8.38 8.02
CA ALA A 186 -7.99 -7.00 7.56
C ALA A 186 -6.98 -6.06 8.23
N ILE A 187 -6.99 -5.99 9.54
CA ILE A 187 -6.15 -5.09 10.34
C ILE A 187 -5.35 -5.94 11.33
N GLY A 188 -4.09 -5.63 11.47
CA GLY A 188 -3.17 -6.27 12.41
C GLY A 188 -3.12 -5.60 13.78
#